data_fae68271866a2d0732c94992d4a2215f
#
_entry.id   fae68271866a2d0732c94992d4a2215f
#
_cell.length_a   1.000
_cell.length_b   1.000
_cell.length_c   1.000
_cell.angle_alpha   90.00
_cell.angle_beta   90.00
_cell.angle_gamma   90.00
#
_symmetry.space_group_name_H-M   'P 1'
#
loop_
_entity.id
_entity.type
_entity.pdbx_description
1 polymer ?
#
loop_
_entity_poly.entity_id
_entity_poly.type
_entity_poly.pdbx_seq_one_letter_code
_entity_poly.pdbx_strand_id
1 'polypeptide(L)'
;MTGRAYSLPSEAEWEKGARGTDGRIYPWGSQWDDTRCNSEASGLGQTTSVQAYPQGASPYGLLDMAGNVWEWTRSLWGKYPYPTDQRERTPRENLNAPRSTDRVLRGGAFDRYRWLVRCAYRDWNLPLTRLRHLGFRVVVFPAS
;
A
#
# COMPACT_ATOMS: atom_id res chain seq x y z
N MET A 1 -21.61 -19.27 12.21
CA MET A 1 -20.23 -18.79 11.97
C MET A 1 -20.32 -17.46 11.23
N THR A 2 -20.03 -16.36 11.88
CA THR A 2 -20.00 -15.03 11.23
C THR A 2 -18.75 -14.98 10.37
N GLY A 3 -18.88 -15.30 9.08
CA GLY A 3 -17.78 -15.30 8.14
C GLY A 3 -17.31 -13.89 7.87
N ARG A 4 -16.19 -13.47 8.48
CA ARG A 4 -15.51 -12.25 8.07
C ARG A 4 -14.89 -12.46 6.69
N ALA A 5 -15.14 -11.55 5.75
CA ALA A 5 -14.49 -11.57 4.45
C ALA A 5 -13.12 -10.88 4.55
N TYR A 6 -12.10 -11.52 4.01
CA TYR A 6 -10.73 -10.98 3.93
C TYR A 6 -10.38 -10.70 2.46
N SER A 7 -9.69 -9.61 2.21
CA SER A 7 -9.20 -9.27 0.86
C SER A 7 -7.93 -8.43 0.95
N LEU A 8 -7.23 -8.28 -0.17
CA LEU A 8 -6.29 -7.18 -0.33
C LEU A 8 -7.06 -5.85 -0.33
N PRO A 9 -6.48 -4.75 0.17
CA PRO A 9 -7.08 -3.44 -0.01
C PRO A 9 -7.15 -3.08 -1.50
N SER A 10 -8.14 -2.29 -1.88
CA SER A 10 -8.03 -1.54 -3.12
C SER A 10 -6.94 -0.47 -2.98
N GLU A 11 -6.46 0.05 -4.09
CA GLU A 11 -5.51 1.16 -4.10
C GLU A 11 -6.04 2.39 -3.34
N ALA A 12 -7.34 2.69 -3.49
CA ALA A 12 -7.98 3.81 -2.80
C ALA A 12 -8.09 3.58 -1.28
N GLU A 13 -8.46 2.38 -0.85
CA GLU A 13 -8.50 2.01 0.57
C GLU A 13 -7.10 2.07 1.19
N TRP A 14 -6.09 1.56 0.47
CA TRP A 14 -4.71 1.61 0.89
C TRP A 14 -4.24 3.06 1.09
N GLU A 15 -4.45 3.93 0.09
CA GLU A 15 -4.05 5.34 0.17
C GLU A 15 -4.79 6.08 1.28
N LYS A 16 -6.10 5.84 1.44
CA LYS A 16 -6.87 6.39 2.55
C LYS A 16 -6.30 5.97 3.90
N GLY A 17 -5.96 4.70 4.05
CA GLY A 17 -5.33 4.17 5.27
C GLY A 17 -3.99 4.82 5.59
N ALA A 18 -3.16 5.05 4.56
CA ALA A 18 -1.85 5.66 4.69
C ALA A 18 -1.92 7.17 4.97
N ARG A 19 -2.77 7.87 4.23
CA ARG A 19 -2.76 9.34 4.11
C ARG A 19 -3.75 10.07 4.99
N GLY A 20 -4.82 9.40 5.42
CA GLY A 20 -5.91 10.07 6.13
C GLY A 20 -6.73 10.98 5.22
N THR A 21 -7.09 12.18 5.72
CA THR A 21 -7.97 13.14 5.04
C THR A 21 -7.33 14.49 4.75
N ASP A 22 -6.13 14.73 5.25
CA ASP A 22 -5.45 16.04 5.20
C ASP A 22 -4.43 16.18 4.06
N GLY A 23 -4.29 15.13 3.22
CA GLY A 23 -3.43 15.19 2.04
C GLY A 23 -1.93 15.09 2.33
N ARG A 24 -1.54 14.63 3.51
CA ARG A 24 -0.13 14.48 3.91
C ARG A 24 0.70 13.67 2.93
N ILE A 25 2.00 13.92 2.92
CA ILE A 25 2.95 13.26 2.00
C ILE A 25 3.32 11.86 2.50
N TYR A 26 3.63 11.73 3.79
CA TYR A 26 3.98 10.48 4.45
C TYR A 26 2.92 10.11 5.49
N PRO A 27 2.85 8.86 5.96
CA PRO A 27 1.85 8.47 6.96
C PRO A 27 1.86 9.32 8.24
N TRP A 28 3.03 9.78 8.67
CA TRP A 28 3.24 10.60 9.87
C TRP A 28 3.14 12.11 9.63
N GLY A 29 2.99 12.59 8.39
CA GLY A 29 2.91 14.02 8.07
C GLY A 29 3.57 14.39 6.75
N SER A 30 3.87 15.67 6.55
CA SER A 30 4.43 16.15 5.29
C SER A 30 5.96 16.32 5.29
N GLN A 31 6.59 16.27 6.46
CA GLN A 31 8.05 16.35 6.58
C GLN A 31 8.68 14.96 6.53
N TRP A 32 9.78 14.82 5.81
CA TRP A 32 10.56 13.58 5.80
C TRP A 32 11.25 13.37 7.14
N ASP A 33 11.23 12.13 7.60
CA ASP A 33 11.93 11.66 8.79
C ASP A 33 12.36 10.20 8.54
N ASP A 34 13.64 9.96 8.35
CA ASP A 34 14.22 8.65 8.02
C ASP A 34 14.16 7.66 9.19
N THR A 35 13.90 8.14 10.39
CA THR A 35 13.74 7.28 11.59
C THR A 35 12.34 6.67 11.69
N ARG A 36 11.42 7.00 10.79
CA ARG A 36 10.01 6.59 10.84
C ARG A 36 9.62 5.47 9.88
N CYS A 37 10.53 5.02 9.04
CA CYS A 37 10.26 3.91 8.14
C CYS A 37 11.52 3.17 7.73
N ASN A 38 11.37 1.94 7.29
CA ASN A 38 12.44 1.18 6.65
C ASN A 38 12.50 1.54 5.17
N SER A 39 13.40 2.42 4.80
CA SER A 39 13.67 2.85 3.42
C SER A 39 15.15 2.70 3.09
N GLU A 40 15.58 3.11 1.91
CA GLU A 40 17.01 3.11 1.54
C GLU A 40 17.85 3.87 2.57
N ALA A 41 17.34 4.96 3.14
CA ALA A 41 18.03 5.76 4.15
C ALA A 41 18.35 4.99 5.44
N SER A 42 17.62 3.91 5.76
CA SER A 42 17.92 3.06 6.92
C SER A 42 19.23 2.29 6.78
N GLY A 43 19.71 2.08 5.55
CA GLY A 43 20.92 1.29 5.25
C GLY A 43 20.81 -0.21 5.55
N LEU A 44 19.64 -0.71 5.97
CA LEU A 44 19.48 -2.11 6.40
C LEU A 44 19.47 -3.09 5.22
N GLY A 45 18.99 -2.68 4.05
CA GLY A 45 18.96 -3.49 2.84
C GLY A 45 18.08 -4.75 2.91
N GLN A 46 17.22 -4.85 3.92
CA GLN A 46 16.32 -5.98 4.17
C GLN A 46 15.05 -5.53 4.90
N THR A 47 14.07 -6.41 4.97
CA THR A 47 12.83 -6.17 5.72
C THR A 47 13.07 -6.13 7.23
N THR A 48 12.20 -5.44 7.94
CA THR A 48 12.15 -5.40 9.40
C THR A 48 10.80 -5.94 9.90
N SER A 49 10.71 -6.20 11.20
CA SER A 49 9.43 -6.45 11.85
C SER A 49 8.48 -5.27 11.64
N VAL A 50 7.19 -5.55 11.45
CA VAL A 50 6.14 -4.53 11.29
C VAL A 50 5.98 -3.60 12.50
N GLN A 51 6.59 -3.91 13.63
CA GLN A 51 6.57 -3.07 14.84
C GLN A 51 7.85 -2.24 15.02
N ALA A 52 8.79 -2.32 14.08
CA ALA A 52 10.10 -1.66 14.21
C ALA A 52 10.00 -0.13 14.19
N TYR A 53 9.01 0.43 13.53
CA TYR A 53 8.84 1.88 13.33
C TYR A 53 7.48 2.40 13.84
N PRO A 54 7.23 2.37 15.16
CA PRO A 54 5.91 2.76 15.71
C PRO A 54 5.60 4.25 15.49
N GLN A 55 6.62 5.10 15.37
CA GLN A 55 6.46 6.54 15.09
C GLN A 55 6.14 6.83 13.63
N GLY A 56 6.19 5.83 12.76
CA GLY A 56 5.79 5.90 11.35
C GLY A 56 4.31 5.60 11.11
N ALA A 57 3.51 5.45 12.16
CA ALA A 57 2.10 5.14 12.06
C ALA A 57 1.30 6.19 11.27
N SER A 58 0.32 5.71 10.51
CA SER A 58 -0.65 6.55 9.81
C SER A 58 -1.64 7.20 10.80
N PRO A 59 -2.50 8.14 10.35
CA PRO A 59 -3.56 8.72 11.20
C PRO A 59 -4.51 7.69 11.81
N TYR A 60 -4.58 6.52 11.21
CA TYR A 60 -5.42 5.40 11.70
C TYR A 60 -4.62 4.36 12.49
N GLY A 61 -3.37 4.64 12.84
CA GLY A 61 -2.51 3.73 13.59
C GLY A 61 -1.95 2.56 12.75
N LEU A 62 -2.02 2.63 11.41
CA LEU A 62 -1.47 1.59 10.55
C LEU A 62 0.04 1.77 10.43
N LEU A 63 0.79 0.68 10.66
CA LEU A 63 2.24 0.65 10.56
C LEU A 63 2.68 0.23 9.15
N ASP A 64 3.94 0.58 8.80
CA ASP A 64 4.59 0.23 7.54
C ASP A 64 3.82 0.66 6.27
N MET A 65 3.07 1.77 6.37
CA MET A 65 2.43 2.39 5.21
C MET A 65 3.44 3.20 4.35
N ALA A 66 4.72 3.20 4.73
CA ALA A 66 5.83 3.76 3.96
C ALA A 66 7.07 2.89 4.18
N GLY A 67 7.67 2.38 3.10
CA GLY A 67 8.85 1.51 3.15
C GLY A 67 8.54 0.06 3.54
N ASN A 68 9.55 -0.65 3.98
CA ASN A 68 9.60 -2.06 4.29
C ASN A 68 9.39 -2.94 3.03
N VAL A 69 8.17 -3.11 2.55
CA VAL A 69 7.88 -3.81 1.30
C VAL A 69 6.83 -3.07 0.47
N TRP A 70 6.94 -3.15 -0.86
CA TRP A 70 5.82 -2.83 -1.74
C TRP A 70 4.64 -3.74 -1.45
N GLU A 71 3.45 -3.19 -1.37
CA GLU A 71 2.26 -3.94 -1.02
C GLU A 71 1.32 -4.08 -2.21
N TRP A 72 0.96 -5.34 -2.48
CA TRP A 72 -0.05 -5.67 -3.46
C TRP A 72 -1.41 -5.09 -3.06
N THR A 73 -2.08 -4.49 -4.03
CA THR A 73 -3.51 -4.15 -3.92
C THR A 73 -4.35 -5.04 -4.83
N ARG A 74 -5.67 -5.07 -4.60
CA ARG A 74 -6.57 -5.76 -5.53
C ARG A 74 -6.84 -4.95 -6.80
N SER A 75 -6.44 -3.67 -6.85
CA SER A 75 -6.68 -2.80 -8.00
C SER A 75 -5.78 -3.12 -9.18
N LEU A 76 -6.36 -3.14 -10.36
CA LEU A 76 -5.64 -3.18 -11.62
C LEU A 76 -4.98 -1.82 -11.89
N TRP A 77 -3.82 -1.84 -12.56
CA TRP A 77 -3.19 -0.60 -12.99
C TRP A 77 -4.08 0.17 -13.96
N GLY A 78 -4.15 1.48 -13.79
CA GLY A 78 -4.94 2.34 -14.66
C GLY A 78 -4.79 3.82 -14.29
N LYS A 79 -5.41 4.69 -15.10
CA LYS A 79 -5.32 6.14 -14.97
C LYS A 79 -5.99 6.65 -13.68
N TYR A 80 -5.56 7.84 -13.23
CA TYR A 80 -6.23 8.64 -12.22
C TYR A 80 -7.12 9.69 -12.90
N PRO A 81 -8.15 10.18 -12.21
CA PRO A 81 -8.52 9.87 -10.82
C PRO A 81 -9.04 8.43 -10.66
N TYR A 82 -8.92 7.91 -9.42
CA TYR A 82 -9.51 6.60 -9.10
C TYR A 82 -11.03 6.69 -9.19
N PRO A 83 -11.71 5.71 -9.82
CA PRO A 83 -13.15 5.78 -10.00
C PRO A 83 -13.92 5.90 -8.68
N THR A 84 -14.85 6.82 -8.62
CA THR A 84 -15.77 6.98 -7.47
C THR A 84 -17.07 6.23 -7.66
N ASP A 85 -17.49 6.02 -8.91
CA ASP A 85 -18.67 5.24 -9.26
C ASP A 85 -18.40 3.74 -9.15
N GLN A 86 -19.35 2.99 -8.58
CA GLN A 86 -19.21 1.54 -8.37
C GLN A 86 -19.10 0.77 -9.70
N ARG A 87 -19.77 1.21 -10.76
CA ARG A 87 -19.71 0.54 -12.07
C ARG A 87 -18.34 0.62 -12.69
N GLU A 88 -17.64 1.74 -12.49
CA GLU A 88 -16.27 1.94 -12.96
C GLU A 88 -15.23 1.29 -12.03
N ARG A 89 -15.50 1.22 -10.72
CA ARG A 89 -14.62 0.54 -9.75
C ARG A 89 -14.61 -0.96 -9.92
N THR A 90 -15.75 -1.58 -10.21
CA THR A 90 -15.87 -3.05 -10.32
C THR A 90 -14.86 -3.64 -11.32
N PRO A 91 -14.74 -3.14 -12.57
CA PRO A 91 -13.70 -3.61 -13.48
C PRO A 91 -12.27 -3.35 -12.95
N ARG A 92 -12.06 -2.21 -12.28
CA ARG A 92 -10.76 -1.79 -11.72
C ARG A 92 -10.28 -2.70 -10.60
N GLU A 93 -11.20 -3.36 -9.89
CA GLU A 93 -10.95 -4.22 -8.74
C GLU A 93 -11.22 -5.71 -9.05
N ASN A 94 -11.22 -6.09 -10.33
CA ASN A 94 -11.52 -7.44 -10.77
C ASN A 94 -10.41 -8.42 -10.35
N LEU A 95 -10.69 -9.27 -9.35
CA LEU A 95 -9.77 -10.30 -8.87
C LEU A 95 -9.55 -11.42 -9.88
N ASN A 96 -10.46 -11.60 -10.82
CA ASN A 96 -10.39 -12.62 -11.88
C ASN A 96 -9.74 -12.10 -13.17
N ALA A 97 -9.17 -10.90 -13.17
CA ALA A 97 -8.43 -10.37 -14.31
C ALA A 97 -7.28 -11.32 -14.71
N PRO A 98 -6.94 -11.41 -15.99
CA PRO A 98 -5.83 -12.24 -16.47
C PRO A 98 -4.53 -11.94 -15.71
N ARG A 99 -3.70 -12.97 -15.50
CA ARG A 99 -2.39 -12.83 -14.84
C ARG A 99 -1.39 -11.98 -15.64
N SER A 100 -1.72 -11.64 -16.88
CA SER A 100 -0.99 -10.69 -17.72
C SER A 100 -1.39 -9.23 -17.49
N THR A 101 -2.31 -8.96 -16.55
CA THR A 101 -2.77 -7.61 -16.24
C THR A 101 -2.05 -7.11 -15.00
N ASP A 102 -1.43 -5.94 -15.12
CA ASP A 102 -0.70 -5.30 -14.02
C ASP A 102 -1.61 -4.94 -12.86
N ARG A 103 -1.11 -5.16 -11.64
CA ARG A 103 -1.75 -4.73 -10.40
C ARG A 103 -0.93 -3.65 -9.71
N VAL A 104 -1.64 -2.77 -9.04
CA VAL A 104 -1.04 -1.65 -8.32
C VAL A 104 -0.29 -2.13 -7.10
N LEU A 105 0.91 -1.59 -6.92
CA LEU A 105 1.75 -1.68 -5.74
C LEU A 105 1.79 -0.33 -5.03
N ARG A 106 1.83 -0.34 -3.71
CA ARG A 106 1.85 0.86 -2.88
C ARG A 106 2.89 0.75 -1.76
N GLY A 107 3.31 1.90 -1.21
CA GLY A 107 4.10 2.01 0.00
C GLY A 107 5.60 2.14 -0.18
N GLY A 108 6.15 1.73 -1.30
CA GLY A 108 7.60 1.64 -1.45
C GLY A 108 8.19 0.46 -0.68
N ALA A 109 9.52 0.40 -0.57
CA ALA A 109 10.20 -0.71 0.07
C ALA A 109 11.50 -0.25 0.75
N PHE A 110 12.16 -1.16 1.50
CA PHE A 110 13.40 -0.90 2.25
C PHE A 110 14.57 -0.41 1.38
N ASP A 111 14.52 -0.65 0.06
CA ASP A 111 15.54 -0.28 -0.92
C ASP A 111 15.10 0.91 -1.80
N ARG A 112 14.09 1.68 -1.35
CA ARG A 112 13.52 2.80 -2.10
C ARG A 112 13.79 4.13 -1.44
N TYR A 113 14.07 5.14 -2.26
CA TYR A 113 14.28 6.51 -1.82
C TYR A 113 13.00 7.16 -1.30
N ARG A 114 13.14 8.20 -0.47
CA ARG A 114 12.04 8.91 0.19
C ARG A 114 10.87 9.32 -0.71
N TRP A 115 11.13 9.68 -1.97
CA TRP A 115 10.06 10.07 -2.91
C TRP A 115 9.24 8.89 -3.43
N LEU A 116 9.74 7.65 -3.31
CA LEU A 116 9.04 6.43 -3.71
C LEU A 116 8.19 5.82 -2.56
N VAL A 117 8.43 6.24 -1.32
CA VAL A 117 7.67 5.78 -0.14
C VAL A 117 6.56 6.76 0.30
N ARG A 118 6.25 7.76 -0.53
CA ARG A 118 5.13 8.70 -0.27
C ARG A 118 3.79 7.97 -0.36
N CYS A 119 2.82 8.40 0.44
CA CYS A 119 1.47 7.82 0.44
C CYS A 119 0.82 7.78 -0.95
N ALA A 120 1.05 8.78 -1.79
CA ALA A 120 0.45 8.89 -3.11
C ALA A 120 1.26 8.19 -4.22
N TYR A 121 2.47 7.70 -3.93
CA TYR A 121 3.28 7.06 -4.97
C TYR A 121 2.68 5.71 -5.36
N ARG A 122 2.70 5.43 -6.65
CA ARG A 122 2.10 4.25 -7.28
C ARG A 122 3.16 3.52 -8.09
N ASP A 123 3.14 2.21 -8.01
CA ASP A 123 3.91 1.33 -8.88
C ASP A 123 3.03 0.17 -9.33
N TRP A 124 3.51 -0.67 -10.19
CA TRP A 124 2.75 -1.83 -10.68
C TRP A 124 3.67 -3.02 -10.96
N ASN A 125 3.07 -4.18 -10.99
CA ASN A 125 3.76 -5.37 -11.50
C ASN A 125 2.75 -6.45 -11.91
N LEU A 126 3.23 -7.47 -12.62
CA LEU A 126 2.44 -8.65 -12.94
C LEU A 126 2.23 -9.51 -11.68
N PRO A 127 1.03 -10.11 -11.49
CA PRO A 127 0.69 -10.87 -10.26
C PRO A 127 1.63 -12.04 -9.94
N LEU A 128 2.36 -12.56 -10.90
CA LEU A 128 3.31 -13.66 -10.70
C LEU A 128 4.72 -13.21 -10.30
N THR A 129 4.98 -11.91 -10.26
CA THR A 129 6.28 -11.36 -9.87
C THR A 129 6.57 -11.69 -8.41
N ARG A 130 7.77 -12.21 -8.16
CA ARG A 130 8.26 -12.55 -6.81
C ARG A 130 9.60 -11.86 -6.59
N LEU A 131 9.61 -10.87 -5.73
CA LEU A 131 10.80 -10.10 -5.36
C LEU A 131 10.86 -9.98 -3.82
N ARG A 132 12.08 -9.90 -3.28
CA ARG A 132 12.31 -9.83 -1.82
C ARG A 132 11.69 -8.61 -1.13
N HIS A 133 11.34 -7.59 -1.92
CA HIS A 133 10.74 -6.35 -1.45
C HIS A 133 9.23 -6.24 -1.81
N LEU A 134 8.58 -7.34 -2.17
CA LEU A 134 7.13 -7.42 -2.38
C LEU A 134 6.46 -8.17 -1.24
N GLY A 135 5.35 -7.62 -0.77
CA GLY A 135 4.51 -8.19 0.27
C GLY A 135 3.06 -7.75 0.12
N PHE A 136 2.28 -7.88 1.15
CA PHE A 136 0.87 -7.49 1.15
C PHE A 136 0.35 -7.27 2.57
N ARG A 137 -0.75 -6.56 2.68
CA ARG A 137 -1.62 -6.54 3.87
C ARG A 137 -3.03 -6.97 3.51
N VAL A 138 -3.79 -7.36 4.50
CA VAL A 138 -5.20 -7.73 4.34
C VAL A 138 -6.10 -6.69 5.00
N VAL A 139 -7.28 -6.51 4.43
CA VAL A 139 -8.40 -5.80 5.03
C VAL A 139 -9.49 -6.79 5.41
N VAL A 140 -10.20 -6.49 6.49
CA VAL A 140 -11.30 -7.28 6.99
C VAL A 140 -12.58 -6.49 6.82
N PHE A 141 -13.54 -7.05 6.13
CA PHE A 141 -14.85 -6.44 5.97
C PHE A 141 -15.78 -6.95 7.11
N PRO A 142 -16.60 -6.07 7.70
CA PRO A 142 -17.60 -6.51 8.63
C PRO A 142 -18.52 -7.53 7.94
N ALA A 143 -19.01 -8.51 8.71
CA ALA A 143 -20.05 -9.41 8.22
C ALA A 143 -21.30 -8.58 7.90
N SER A 144 -21.84 -8.76 6.69
CA SER A 144 -23.11 -8.19 6.27
C SER A 144 -24.28 -8.87 7.01
#